data_2469b60c7a2f2e9d607d5c34a6d18eec
#
_entry.id   2469b60c7a2f2e9d607d5c34a6d18eec
#
_cell.length_a   1.000
_cell.length_b   1.000
_cell.length_c   1.000
_cell.angle_alpha   90.00
_cell.angle_beta   90.00
_cell.angle_gamma   90.00
#
_symmetry.space_group_name_H-M   'P 1'
#
loop_
_entity.id
_entity.type
_entity.pdbx_description
1 polymer ?
#
loop_
_entity_poly.entity_id
_entity_poly.type
_entity_poly.pdbx_seq_one_letter_code
_entity_poly.pdbx_strand_id
1 'polypeptide(L)'
;IFQRLSEQIGPHRVIWRFDPLIVGKKLSVSSILEKIGRLGTALSAYTERLIFSFLDPYKKAMNKLHAIDPSFRPPTNEEETALAEGIARLNSFWPHSLSLATCAETADFEKLGIQHAACIDPSLLLRINPEDSDLAKLYAGTRQCHFPGAFSATRLYIKDSGQRKLCNCAPSKDIGAYGTCPHMCTYCYANTSSARTLRFFTAHDSDSSLLI
;
A
#
# COMPACT_ATOMS: atom_id res chain seq x y z
N ILE A 1 10.59 12.37 -6.77
CA ILE A 1 11.16 11.03 -6.49
C ILE A 1 10.37 9.96 -7.22
N PHE A 2 9.04 9.85 -7.07
CA PHE A 2 8.21 8.78 -7.66
C PHE A 2 8.40 8.66 -9.19
N GLN A 3 8.22 9.75 -9.93
CA GLN A 3 8.38 9.80 -11.38
C GLN A 3 9.78 9.37 -11.82
N ARG A 4 10.83 9.96 -11.21
CA ARG A 4 12.22 9.56 -11.48
C ARG A 4 12.49 8.09 -11.26
N LEU A 5 11.94 7.51 -10.19
CA LEU A 5 12.09 6.08 -9.92
C LEU A 5 11.42 5.26 -11.02
N SER A 6 10.19 5.63 -11.39
CA SER A 6 9.46 4.95 -12.46
C SER A 6 10.18 5.03 -13.83
N GLU A 7 10.75 6.19 -14.15
CA GLU A 7 11.56 6.36 -15.37
C GLU A 7 12.80 5.46 -15.38
N GLN A 8 13.39 5.19 -14.20
CA GLN A 8 14.59 4.36 -14.09
C GLN A 8 14.32 2.86 -14.12
N ILE A 9 13.22 2.41 -13.48
CA ILE A 9 12.97 0.97 -13.29
C ILE A 9 11.69 0.46 -13.97
N GLY A 10 10.92 1.34 -14.57
CA GLY A 10 9.66 1.05 -15.24
C GLY A 10 8.42 1.18 -14.35
N PRO A 11 7.26 1.61 -14.91
CA PRO A 11 6.03 1.90 -14.15
C PRO A 11 5.42 0.66 -13.49
N HIS A 12 5.65 -0.54 -14.01
CA HIS A 12 5.17 -1.80 -13.45
C HIS A 12 5.88 -2.22 -12.16
N ARG A 13 7.05 -1.63 -11.86
CA ARG A 13 7.83 -1.89 -10.64
C ARG A 13 7.58 -0.86 -9.55
N VAL A 14 6.84 0.22 -9.84
CA VAL A 14 6.56 1.30 -8.88
C VAL A 14 5.07 1.30 -8.57
N ILE A 15 4.71 1.01 -7.35
CA ILE A 15 3.31 0.95 -6.89
C ILE A 15 2.96 2.23 -6.16
N TRP A 16 1.91 2.91 -6.59
CA TRP A 16 1.37 4.04 -5.83
C TRP A 16 0.54 3.53 -4.67
N ARG A 17 0.99 3.85 -3.45
CA ARG A 17 0.23 3.60 -2.23
C ARG A 17 -0.27 4.92 -1.67
N PHE A 18 -1.58 5.00 -1.43
CA PHE A 18 -2.21 6.12 -0.76
C PHE A 18 -2.92 5.61 0.49
N ASP A 19 -2.16 5.42 1.55
CA ASP A 19 -2.63 4.81 2.78
C ASP A 19 -1.92 5.36 4.04
N PRO A 20 -2.65 5.41 5.16
CA PRO A 20 -4.09 5.17 5.27
C PRO A 20 -4.93 6.39 4.91
N LEU A 21 -6.19 6.17 4.49
CA LEU A 21 -7.21 7.19 4.38
C LEU A 21 -7.75 7.54 5.77
N ILE A 22 -7.64 8.80 6.14
CA ILE A 22 -8.01 9.34 7.47
C ILE A 22 -9.04 10.44 7.26
N VAL A 23 -10.13 10.42 7.97
CA VAL A 23 -11.14 11.47 7.94
C VAL A 23 -11.12 12.35 9.20
N GLY A 24 -11.58 13.59 9.07
CA GLY A 24 -11.63 14.57 10.15
C GLY A 24 -12.19 15.89 9.64
N LYS A 25 -12.31 16.89 10.52
CA LYS A 25 -12.88 18.21 10.15
C LYS A 25 -12.20 18.86 8.94
N LYS A 26 -10.88 18.69 8.83
CA LYS A 26 -10.06 19.23 7.71
C LYS A 26 -9.77 18.22 6.61
N LEU A 27 -10.18 16.97 6.77
CA LEU A 27 -10.00 15.88 5.83
C LEU A 27 -11.35 15.22 5.55
N SER A 28 -12.24 15.95 4.88
CA SER A 28 -13.50 15.40 4.40
C SER A 28 -13.28 14.45 3.22
N VAL A 29 -14.24 13.56 2.95
CA VAL A 29 -14.26 12.68 1.78
C VAL A 29 -13.93 13.46 0.50
N SER A 30 -14.58 14.63 0.29
CA SER A 30 -14.35 15.47 -0.89
C SER A 30 -12.91 15.99 -0.98
N SER A 31 -12.33 16.46 0.14
CA SER A 31 -10.96 16.97 0.16
C SER A 31 -9.91 15.87 -0.05
N ILE A 32 -10.20 14.65 0.40
CA ILE A 32 -9.35 13.47 0.14
C ILE A 32 -9.42 13.11 -1.34
N LEU A 33 -10.61 13.03 -1.91
CA LEU A 33 -10.80 12.73 -3.34
C LEU A 33 -10.15 13.79 -4.24
N GLU A 34 -10.22 15.07 -3.89
CA GLU A 34 -9.52 16.14 -4.61
C GLU A 34 -7.99 15.90 -4.63
N LYS A 35 -7.40 15.56 -3.46
CA LYS A 35 -5.97 15.24 -3.38
C LYS A 35 -5.61 14.02 -4.23
N ILE A 36 -6.40 12.95 -4.16
CA ILE A 36 -6.20 11.73 -4.94
C ILE A 36 -6.33 12.05 -6.44
N GLY A 37 -7.32 12.85 -6.83
CA GLY A 37 -7.52 13.26 -8.22
C GLY A 37 -6.31 14.00 -8.78
N ARG A 38 -5.79 14.99 -8.05
CA ARG A 38 -4.58 15.75 -8.44
C ARG A 38 -3.34 14.85 -8.54
N LEU A 39 -3.14 13.96 -7.57
CA LEU A 39 -2.03 13.02 -7.59
C LEU A 39 -2.18 12.00 -8.72
N GLY A 40 -3.36 11.49 -8.97
CA GLY A 40 -3.62 10.55 -10.07
C GLY A 40 -3.33 11.14 -11.44
N THR A 41 -3.71 12.41 -11.68
CA THR A 41 -3.34 13.13 -12.90
C THR A 41 -1.81 13.22 -13.07
N ALA A 42 -1.07 13.40 -11.99
CA ALA A 42 0.39 13.54 -12.02
C ALA A 42 1.14 12.20 -12.05
N LEU A 43 0.56 11.12 -11.53
CA LEU A 43 1.26 9.86 -11.27
C LEU A 43 0.80 8.70 -12.16
N SER A 44 -0.39 8.75 -12.77
CA SER A 44 -0.94 7.60 -13.49
C SER A 44 -0.11 7.14 -14.68
N ALA A 45 0.69 8.01 -15.30
CA ALA A 45 1.64 7.62 -16.34
C ALA A 45 2.88 6.86 -15.82
N TYR A 46 3.11 6.88 -14.51
CA TYR A 46 4.32 6.37 -13.86
C TYR A 46 4.09 5.16 -12.97
N THR A 47 2.89 4.58 -13.01
CA THR A 47 2.54 3.38 -12.27
C THR A 47 1.38 2.66 -12.95
N GLU A 48 1.24 1.37 -12.72
CA GLU A 48 0.11 0.59 -13.21
C GLU A 48 -0.95 0.33 -12.13
N ARG A 49 -0.63 0.66 -10.86
CA ARG A 49 -1.49 0.27 -9.73
C ARG A 49 -1.56 1.35 -8.65
N LEU A 50 -2.76 1.59 -8.15
CA LEU A 50 -3.03 2.31 -6.91
C LEU A 50 -3.53 1.34 -5.85
N ILE A 51 -2.85 1.31 -4.70
CA ILE A 51 -3.31 0.59 -3.50
C ILE A 51 -3.65 1.62 -2.42
N PHE A 52 -4.80 1.46 -1.78
CA PHE A 52 -5.20 2.30 -0.65
C PHE A 52 -5.71 1.44 0.51
N SER A 53 -5.75 2.01 1.70
CA SER A 53 -6.35 1.39 2.89
C SER A 53 -7.00 2.46 3.76
N PHE A 54 -7.89 2.05 4.64
CA PHE A 54 -8.47 2.92 5.64
C PHE A 54 -7.67 2.86 6.94
N LEU A 55 -7.82 3.88 7.78
CA LEU A 55 -7.08 3.96 9.04
C LEU A 55 -7.51 2.86 10.01
N ASP A 56 -6.59 1.98 10.36
CA ASP A 56 -6.76 1.06 11.49
C ASP A 56 -6.63 1.84 12.82
N PRO A 57 -7.62 1.76 13.74
CA PRO A 57 -7.63 2.57 14.97
C PRO A 57 -6.70 2.01 16.07
N TYR A 58 -5.43 1.76 15.75
CA TYR A 58 -4.45 1.37 16.77
C TYR A 58 -4.30 2.45 17.82
N LYS A 59 -4.50 2.11 19.10
CA LYS A 59 -4.49 3.05 20.23
C LYS A 59 -3.31 4.03 20.20
N LYS A 60 -2.10 3.54 19.90
CA LYS A 60 -0.90 4.38 19.85
C LYS A 60 -0.92 5.38 18.70
N ALA A 61 -1.39 4.97 17.52
CA ALA A 61 -1.51 5.85 16.36
C ALA A 61 -2.62 6.88 16.59
N MET A 62 -3.77 6.44 17.10
CA MET A 62 -4.91 7.33 17.42
C MET A 62 -4.52 8.40 18.45
N ASN A 63 -3.80 8.04 19.52
CA ASN A 63 -3.34 9.01 20.51
C ASN A 63 -2.45 10.11 19.89
N LYS A 64 -1.56 9.74 18.99
CA LYS A 64 -0.71 10.70 18.27
C LYS A 64 -1.50 11.58 17.29
N LEU A 65 -2.45 10.98 16.55
CA LEU A 65 -3.33 11.70 15.63
C LEU A 65 -4.22 12.69 16.38
N HIS A 66 -4.84 12.27 17.48
CA HIS A 66 -5.69 13.12 18.31
C HIS A 66 -4.93 14.26 19.01
N ALA A 67 -3.62 14.10 19.25
CA ALA A 67 -2.79 15.20 19.73
C ALA A 67 -2.63 16.32 18.69
N ILE A 68 -2.77 16.01 17.39
CA ILE A 68 -2.74 16.99 16.31
C ILE A 68 -4.14 17.58 16.06
N ASP A 69 -5.12 16.70 15.88
CA ASP A 69 -6.53 17.07 15.68
C ASP A 69 -7.42 15.96 16.25
N PRO A 70 -8.18 16.25 17.34
CA PRO A 70 -9.08 15.27 17.96
C PRO A 70 -10.18 14.75 17.03
N SER A 71 -10.42 15.41 15.90
CA SER A 71 -11.41 14.98 14.91
C SER A 71 -10.96 13.86 14.00
N PHE A 72 -9.67 13.53 13.97
CA PHE A 72 -9.16 12.44 13.13
C PHE A 72 -9.69 11.09 13.60
N ARG A 73 -10.20 10.32 12.65
CA ARG A 73 -10.78 9.00 12.89
C ARG A 73 -10.73 8.13 11.62
N PRO A 74 -10.95 6.82 11.73
CA PRO A 74 -11.29 5.99 10.57
C PRO A 74 -12.54 6.51 9.86
N PRO A 75 -12.68 6.31 8.54
CA PRO A 75 -13.94 6.52 7.85
C PRO A 75 -15.05 5.63 8.41
N THR A 76 -16.30 6.05 8.29
CA THR A 76 -17.45 5.15 8.46
C THR A 76 -17.63 4.28 7.21
N ASN A 77 -18.46 3.22 7.28
CA ASN A 77 -18.74 2.36 6.13
C ASN A 77 -19.28 3.15 4.92
N GLU A 78 -20.11 4.16 5.17
CA GLU A 78 -20.65 5.05 4.13
C GLU A 78 -19.54 5.92 3.52
N GLU A 79 -18.62 6.41 4.34
CA GLU A 79 -17.47 7.20 3.88
C GLU A 79 -16.47 6.32 3.12
N GLU A 80 -16.23 5.07 3.56
CA GLU A 80 -15.42 4.08 2.83
C GLU A 80 -15.98 3.82 1.44
N THR A 81 -17.29 3.59 1.36
CA THR A 81 -18.00 3.39 0.09
C THR A 81 -17.88 4.62 -0.81
N ALA A 82 -18.13 5.82 -0.26
CA ALA A 82 -18.03 7.07 -1.02
C ALA A 82 -16.60 7.35 -1.50
N LEU A 83 -15.59 7.01 -0.70
CA LEU A 83 -14.17 7.10 -1.09
C LEU A 83 -13.85 6.10 -2.22
N ALA A 84 -14.28 4.84 -2.10
CA ALA A 84 -14.05 3.82 -3.09
C ALA A 84 -14.71 4.17 -4.44
N GLU A 85 -15.98 4.57 -4.43
CA GLU A 85 -16.71 5.04 -5.62
C GLU A 85 -16.03 6.28 -6.25
N GLY A 86 -15.65 7.24 -5.40
CA GLY A 86 -14.94 8.43 -5.85
C GLY A 86 -13.61 8.12 -6.50
N ILE A 87 -12.80 7.22 -5.93
CA ILE A 87 -11.50 6.79 -6.48
C ILE A 87 -11.72 6.04 -7.82
N ALA A 88 -12.67 5.11 -7.88
CA ALA A 88 -13.00 4.38 -9.11
C ALA A 88 -13.41 5.36 -10.24
N ARG A 89 -14.26 6.35 -9.93
CA ARG A 89 -14.65 7.40 -10.88
C ARG A 89 -13.46 8.26 -11.31
N LEU A 90 -12.61 8.72 -10.38
CA LEU A 90 -11.42 9.52 -10.71
C LEU A 90 -10.48 8.76 -11.63
N ASN A 91 -10.30 7.46 -11.40
CA ASN A 91 -9.44 6.60 -12.22
C ASN A 91 -9.85 6.58 -13.70
N SER A 92 -11.13 6.70 -14.01
CA SER A 92 -11.61 6.76 -15.41
C SER A 92 -11.28 8.09 -16.13
N PHE A 93 -10.89 9.12 -15.39
CA PHE A 93 -10.52 10.43 -15.94
C PHE A 93 -9.01 10.69 -15.96
N TRP A 94 -8.20 9.81 -15.35
CA TRP A 94 -6.75 9.97 -15.40
C TRP A 94 -6.18 9.66 -16.78
N PRO A 95 -5.02 10.23 -17.14
CA PRO A 95 -4.37 9.95 -18.42
C PRO A 95 -4.15 8.45 -18.68
N HIS A 96 -3.89 7.68 -17.63
CA HIS A 96 -3.79 6.22 -17.65
C HIS A 96 -4.67 5.64 -16.54
N SER A 97 -5.55 4.73 -16.91
CA SER A 97 -6.36 3.99 -15.94
C SER A 97 -5.49 2.97 -15.19
N LEU A 98 -5.57 2.98 -13.86
CA LEU A 98 -4.79 2.12 -12.99
C LEU A 98 -5.61 0.91 -12.51
N SER A 99 -4.94 -0.18 -12.21
CA SER A 99 -5.50 -1.25 -11.40
C SER A 99 -5.69 -0.73 -9.97
N LEU A 100 -6.92 -0.80 -9.46
CA LEU A 100 -7.25 -0.33 -8.11
C LEU A 100 -7.34 -1.50 -7.15
N ALA A 101 -6.78 -1.33 -5.95
CA ALA A 101 -6.87 -2.36 -4.91
C ALA A 101 -6.86 -1.78 -3.50
N THR A 102 -7.47 -2.51 -2.54
CA THR A 102 -7.42 -2.21 -1.11
C THR A 102 -6.46 -3.14 -0.38
N CYS A 103 -5.83 -2.67 0.70
CA CYS A 103 -4.90 -3.47 1.49
C CYS A 103 -5.55 -3.99 2.78
N ALA A 104 -5.91 -5.29 2.77
CA ALA A 104 -6.42 -6.02 3.93
C ALA A 104 -7.70 -5.42 4.57
N GLU A 105 -8.57 -4.85 3.74
CA GLU A 105 -9.86 -4.30 4.16
C GLU A 105 -10.94 -5.39 4.25
N THR A 106 -11.93 -5.17 5.11
CA THR A 106 -13.10 -6.05 5.24
C THR A 106 -14.18 -5.74 4.19
N ALA A 107 -14.27 -4.49 3.77
CA ALA A 107 -15.21 -4.05 2.76
C ALA A 107 -14.82 -4.59 1.37
N ASP A 108 -15.80 -5.11 0.67
CA ASP A 108 -15.65 -5.61 -0.70
C ASP A 108 -16.12 -4.57 -1.70
N PHE A 109 -15.21 -4.16 -2.57
CA PHE A 109 -15.45 -3.19 -3.64
C PHE A 109 -15.23 -3.78 -5.04
N GLU A 110 -15.30 -5.10 -5.21
CA GLU A 110 -15.10 -5.76 -6.51
C GLU A 110 -16.07 -5.25 -7.57
N LYS A 111 -17.32 -4.91 -7.19
CA LYS A 111 -18.31 -4.29 -8.09
C LYS A 111 -17.87 -2.94 -8.66
N LEU A 112 -16.94 -2.27 -8.01
CA LEU A 112 -16.32 -1.02 -8.47
C LEU A 112 -15.01 -1.25 -9.23
N GLY A 113 -14.62 -2.51 -9.47
CA GLY A 113 -13.34 -2.86 -10.09
C GLY A 113 -12.15 -2.71 -9.14
N ILE A 114 -12.38 -2.64 -7.82
CA ILE A 114 -11.35 -2.51 -6.81
C ILE A 114 -11.15 -3.87 -6.13
N GLN A 115 -9.94 -4.37 -6.12
CA GLN A 115 -9.61 -5.71 -5.62
C GLN A 115 -8.94 -5.68 -4.26
N HIS A 116 -8.79 -6.86 -3.65
CA HIS A 116 -7.93 -7.04 -2.48
C HIS A 116 -6.48 -7.21 -2.91
N ALA A 117 -5.61 -6.30 -2.48
CA ALA A 117 -4.20 -6.28 -2.84
C ALA A 117 -3.38 -7.38 -2.16
N ALA A 118 -2.29 -7.76 -2.82
CA ALA A 118 -1.13 -8.37 -2.20
C ALA A 118 0.04 -7.36 -2.28
N CYS A 119 0.62 -6.96 -1.15
CA CYS A 119 1.80 -6.09 -1.15
C CYS A 119 3.04 -6.87 -1.59
N ILE A 120 3.15 -8.13 -1.16
CA ILE A 120 4.07 -9.12 -1.72
C ILE A 120 3.26 -9.95 -2.71
N ASP A 121 3.33 -9.53 -3.96
CA ASP A 121 2.51 -10.07 -5.06
C ASP A 121 3.33 -11.02 -5.95
N PRO A 122 3.13 -12.33 -5.82
CA PRO A 122 3.84 -13.32 -6.63
C PRO A 122 3.64 -13.12 -8.13
N SER A 123 2.44 -12.70 -8.55
CA SER A 123 2.13 -12.48 -9.96
C SER A 123 2.96 -11.34 -10.54
N LEU A 124 3.12 -10.26 -9.78
CA LEU A 124 3.99 -9.16 -10.16
C LEU A 124 5.46 -9.58 -10.18
N LEU A 125 5.92 -10.29 -9.15
CA LEU A 125 7.31 -10.75 -9.05
C LEU A 125 7.69 -11.68 -10.21
N LEU A 126 6.81 -12.62 -10.56
CA LEU A 126 7.00 -13.54 -11.69
C LEU A 126 6.93 -12.81 -13.05
N ARG A 127 6.11 -11.75 -13.17
CA ARG A 127 6.08 -10.90 -14.36
C ARG A 127 7.37 -10.12 -14.56
N ILE A 128 7.97 -9.67 -13.45
CA ILE A 128 9.25 -8.93 -13.47
C ILE A 128 10.42 -9.85 -13.79
N ASN A 129 10.41 -11.09 -13.28
CA ASN A 129 11.47 -12.07 -13.44
C ASN A 129 10.91 -13.41 -13.99
N PRO A 130 10.49 -13.46 -15.25
CA PRO A 130 9.80 -14.64 -15.80
C PRO A 130 10.70 -15.87 -15.91
N GLU A 131 12.01 -15.68 -16.02
CA GLU A 131 13.00 -16.76 -16.16
C GLU A 131 13.51 -17.31 -14.81
N ASP A 132 13.11 -16.71 -13.69
CA ASP A 132 13.54 -17.16 -12.36
C ASP A 132 12.77 -18.40 -11.91
N SER A 133 13.40 -19.57 -12.12
CA SER A 133 12.82 -20.86 -11.78
C SER A 133 12.66 -21.08 -10.27
N ASP A 134 13.51 -20.46 -9.45
CA ASP A 134 13.44 -20.62 -8.00
C ASP A 134 12.34 -19.76 -7.42
N LEU A 135 12.15 -18.55 -7.93
CA LEU A 135 10.99 -17.72 -7.64
C LEU A 135 9.69 -18.42 -8.08
N ALA A 136 9.69 -19.04 -9.26
CA ALA A 136 8.55 -19.79 -9.75
C ALA A 136 8.19 -20.99 -8.84
N LYS A 137 9.19 -21.73 -8.35
CA LYS A 137 9.02 -22.84 -7.40
C LYS A 137 8.55 -22.34 -6.04
N LEU A 138 9.12 -21.23 -5.53
CA LEU A 138 8.75 -20.64 -4.24
C LEU A 138 7.27 -20.27 -4.20
N TYR A 139 6.74 -19.75 -5.29
CA TYR A 139 5.34 -19.32 -5.38
C TYR A 139 4.42 -20.32 -6.09
N ALA A 140 4.90 -21.50 -6.46
CA ALA A 140 4.07 -22.62 -6.90
C ALA A 140 3.27 -23.16 -5.72
N GLY A 141 2.00 -22.79 -5.57
CA GLY A 141 1.19 -23.18 -4.43
C GLY A 141 -0.31 -23.12 -4.68
N THR A 142 -1.11 -23.37 -3.66
CA THR A 142 -2.51 -23.82 -3.73
C THR A 142 -3.57 -22.75 -3.51
N ARG A 143 -3.32 -21.45 -3.65
CA ARG A 143 -4.34 -20.42 -3.44
C ARG A 143 -4.53 -19.50 -4.64
N GLN A 144 -5.80 -19.31 -5.01
CA GLN A 144 -6.22 -18.41 -6.09
C GLN A 144 -6.17 -16.96 -5.66
N CYS A 145 -5.51 -16.10 -6.45
CA CYS A 145 -5.70 -14.67 -6.42
C CYS A 145 -6.13 -14.20 -7.81
N HIS A 146 -7.30 -13.59 -7.90
CA HIS A 146 -7.78 -12.97 -9.13
C HIS A 146 -7.19 -11.56 -9.25
N PHE A 147 -6.50 -11.31 -10.35
CA PHE A 147 -6.14 -9.97 -10.78
C PHE A 147 -6.77 -9.70 -12.15
N PRO A 148 -7.65 -8.68 -12.31
CA PRO A 148 -8.09 -8.26 -13.62
C PRO A 148 -6.92 -7.71 -14.42
N GLY A 149 -6.82 -8.14 -15.68
CA GLY A 149 -5.74 -7.71 -16.59
C GLY A 149 -4.50 -8.61 -16.59
N ALA A 150 -4.37 -9.57 -15.69
CA ALA A 150 -3.42 -10.67 -15.88
C ALA A 150 -4.07 -11.70 -16.80
N PHE A 151 -3.42 -12.00 -17.93
CA PHE A 151 -3.83 -13.08 -18.81
C PHE A 151 -4.20 -14.32 -17.99
N SER A 152 -5.43 -14.72 -18.06
CA SER A 152 -6.12 -15.95 -17.70
C SER A 152 -5.26 -17.16 -17.23
N ALA A 153 -4.49 -17.02 -16.18
CA ALA A 153 -4.01 -18.15 -15.44
C ALA A 153 -4.12 -17.82 -13.95
N THR A 154 -5.13 -18.36 -13.32
CA THR A 154 -5.26 -18.41 -11.88
C THR A 154 -4.02 -19.11 -11.32
N ARG A 155 -2.98 -18.35 -10.96
CA ARG A 155 -1.85 -18.93 -10.24
C ARG A 155 -2.18 -19.04 -8.77
N LEU A 156 -2.02 -20.24 -8.26
CA LEU A 156 -2.22 -20.56 -6.85
C LEU A 156 -0.89 -20.31 -6.12
N TYR A 157 -0.91 -19.55 -5.04
CA TYR A 157 0.23 -19.43 -4.14
C TYR A 157 -0.21 -19.51 -2.68
N ILE A 158 0.72 -19.90 -1.81
CA ILE A 158 0.46 -19.99 -0.38
C ILE A 158 0.46 -18.56 0.20
N LYS A 159 -0.62 -18.20 0.90
CA LYS A 159 -0.68 -16.95 1.65
C LYS A 159 0.24 -17.04 2.87
N ASP A 160 0.92 -15.95 3.21
CA ASP A 160 1.67 -15.82 4.46
C ASP A 160 0.73 -15.97 5.68
N SER A 161 0.99 -16.99 6.51
CA SER A 161 0.20 -17.30 7.69
C SER A 161 0.38 -16.28 8.83
N GLY A 162 1.49 -15.54 8.85
CA GLY A 162 1.78 -14.49 9.83
C GLY A 162 1.07 -13.16 9.55
N GLN A 163 0.46 -13.01 8.37
CA GLN A 163 -0.23 -11.80 7.99
C GLN A 163 -1.70 -11.79 8.40
N ARG A 164 -2.30 -10.59 8.48
CA ARG A 164 -3.73 -10.39 8.77
C ARG A 164 -4.61 -11.29 7.90
N LYS A 165 -5.77 -11.71 8.43
CA LYS A 165 -6.67 -12.67 7.77
C LYS A 165 -7.02 -12.28 6.32
N LEU A 166 -7.25 -11.01 6.07
CA LEU A 166 -7.64 -10.45 4.77
C LEU A 166 -6.45 -9.99 3.91
N CYS A 167 -5.22 -10.11 4.41
CA CYS A 167 -4.03 -9.83 3.63
C CYS A 167 -3.75 -10.98 2.65
N ASN A 168 -3.49 -10.67 1.39
CA ASN A 168 -3.19 -11.65 0.34
C ASN A 168 -1.68 -11.79 0.05
N CYS A 169 -0.81 -11.22 0.89
CA CYS A 169 0.64 -11.31 0.67
C CYS A 169 1.14 -12.75 0.71
N ALA A 170 2.05 -13.08 -0.20
CA ALA A 170 2.80 -14.33 -0.16
C ALA A 170 3.81 -14.34 0.99
N PRO A 171 4.29 -15.53 1.42
CA PRO A 171 5.35 -15.64 2.40
C PRO A 171 6.58 -14.84 1.99
N SER A 172 7.14 -14.11 2.94
CA SER A 172 8.32 -13.29 2.72
C SER A 172 9.14 -13.16 4.00
N LYS A 173 10.40 -12.78 3.87
CA LYS A 173 11.28 -12.48 5.00
C LYS A 173 11.38 -10.98 5.16
N ASP A 174 10.98 -10.46 6.33
CA ASP A 174 11.26 -9.08 6.70
C ASP A 174 12.74 -8.96 7.09
N ILE A 175 13.45 -8.10 6.34
CA ILE A 175 14.87 -7.78 6.61
C ILE A 175 15.03 -6.39 7.23
N GLY A 176 13.91 -5.68 7.47
CA GLY A 176 13.89 -4.37 8.12
C GLY A 176 14.07 -4.43 9.64
N ALA A 177 14.30 -3.28 10.24
CA ALA A 177 14.37 -3.13 11.69
C ALA A 177 13.44 -2.01 12.17
N TYR A 178 12.71 -2.28 13.27
CA TYR A 178 11.84 -1.27 13.89
C TYR A 178 12.67 -0.13 14.50
N GLY A 179 12.14 1.10 14.39
CA GLY A 179 12.76 2.28 14.97
C GLY A 179 13.96 2.82 14.19
N THR A 180 14.06 2.54 12.90
CA THR A 180 15.16 3.02 12.04
C THR A 180 14.72 4.09 11.03
N CYS A 181 13.41 4.25 10.77
CA CYS A 181 12.90 5.18 9.76
C CYS A 181 12.83 6.63 10.28
N PRO A 182 13.54 7.59 9.68
CA PRO A 182 13.60 8.97 10.15
C PRO A 182 12.39 9.83 9.72
N HIS A 183 11.43 9.31 8.95
CA HIS A 183 10.27 10.07 8.48
C HIS A 183 9.29 10.50 9.57
N MET A 184 9.30 9.85 10.74
CA MET A 184 8.49 10.21 11.93
C MET A 184 7.00 10.38 11.65
N CYS A 185 6.42 9.58 10.75
CA CYS A 185 4.99 9.62 10.44
C CYS A 185 4.15 9.48 11.72
N THR A 186 3.17 10.35 11.89
CA THR A 186 2.35 10.42 13.12
C THR A 186 1.63 9.11 13.41
N TYR A 187 1.08 8.44 12.42
CA TYR A 187 0.37 7.16 12.56
C TYR A 187 1.32 5.94 12.56
N CYS A 188 2.63 6.15 12.49
CA CYS A 188 3.59 5.05 12.41
C CYS A 188 3.55 4.14 13.65
N TYR A 189 3.39 2.85 13.43
CA TYR A 189 3.46 1.82 14.47
C TYR A 189 4.89 1.32 14.70
N ALA A 190 5.77 1.44 13.71
CA ALA A 190 7.13 0.89 13.73
C ALA A 190 8.10 1.72 14.58
N ASN A 191 7.88 3.05 14.69
CA ASN A 191 8.72 3.92 15.48
C ASN A 191 8.11 4.12 16.88
N THR A 192 8.82 3.65 17.90
CA THR A 192 8.39 3.77 19.30
C THR A 192 8.85 5.06 19.96
N SER A 193 10.02 5.57 19.58
CA SER A 193 10.66 6.76 20.14
C SER A 193 11.41 7.50 19.05
N SER A 194 11.08 8.78 18.84
CA SER A 194 11.77 9.63 17.88
C SER A 194 13.26 9.79 18.21
N ALA A 195 13.59 9.97 19.50
CA ALA A 195 14.98 10.11 19.94
C ALA A 195 15.81 8.84 19.64
N ARG A 196 15.23 7.65 19.90
CA ARG A 196 15.89 6.38 19.58
C ARG A 196 16.09 6.23 18.06
N THR A 197 15.04 6.53 17.27
CA THR A 197 15.10 6.41 15.82
C THR A 197 16.15 7.35 15.22
N LEU A 198 16.20 8.62 15.67
CA LEU A 198 17.21 9.57 15.21
C LEU A 198 18.63 9.11 15.59
N ARG A 199 18.81 8.59 16.80
CA ARG A 199 20.11 8.05 17.22
C ARG A 199 20.57 6.90 16.32
N PHE A 200 19.70 5.94 16.01
CA PHE A 200 20.05 4.85 15.09
C PHE A 200 20.33 5.34 13.67
N PHE A 201 19.51 6.26 13.17
CA PHE A 201 19.72 6.84 11.85
C PHE A 201 21.06 7.60 11.75
N THR A 202 21.42 8.39 12.78
CA THR A 202 22.69 9.14 12.81
C THR A 202 23.91 8.22 12.99
N ALA A 203 23.76 7.12 13.73
CA ALA A 203 24.84 6.17 13.99
C ALA A 203 24.99 5.10 12.88
N HIS A 204 24.07 5.07 11.91
CA HIS A 204 24.12 4.08 10.83
C HIS A 204 25.30 4.33 9.92
N ASP A 205 26.08 3.28 9.70
CA ASP A 205 27.14 3.21 8.71
C ASP A 205 26.60 2.61 7.41
N SER A 206 26.62 3.38 6.32
CA SER A 206 26.13 2.95 5.01
C SER A 206 26.90 1.76 4.42
N ASP A 207 28.14 1.55 4.85
CA ASP A 207 29.00 0.45 4.40
C ASP A 207 28.84 -0.81 5.25
N SER A 208 28.09 -0.72 6.37
CA SER A 208 27.74 -1.85 7.23
C SER A 208 26.68 -2.73 6.58
N SER A 209 26.83 -4.05 6.73
CA SER A 209 25.77 -5.03 6.41
C SER A 209 24.63 -5.04 7.42
N LEU A 210 24.73 -4.31 8.52
CA LEU A 210 23.75 -4.23 9.59
C LEU A 210 22.98 -2.91 9.54
N LEU A 211 21.68 -2.93 9.80
CA LEU A 211 20.85 -1.73 9.90
C LEU A 211 21.01 -0.97 11.23
N ILE A 212 21.45 -1.67 12.27
CA ILE A 212 21.63 -1.17 13.65
C ILE A 212 22.77 -1.92 14.33
#